data_30eab1dca99df192864117edd1d27c3b
#
_entry.id   30eab1dca99df192864117edd1d27c3b
#
_cell.length_a   1.000
_cell.length_b   1.000
_cell.length_c   1.000
_cell.angle_alpha   90.00
_cell.angle_beta   90.00
_cell.angle_gamma   90.00
#
_symmetry.space_group_name_H-M   'P 1'
#
loop_
_entity.id
_entity.type
_entity.pdbx_description
1 polymer ?
#
loop_
_entity_poly.entity_id
_entity_poly.type
_entity_poly.pdbx_seq_one_letter_code
_entity_poly.pdbx_strand_id
1 'polypeptide(L)'
;MSLATTLFAPWWRPQWVRQMLADLIAEELRRLRPGGPAPHFDLPSTVSNEAEPGADADLDVVLGLGSIELLDIATSVCVRFGLHRHGLDRRLLKERRLRVWAETVVEARRLDDSDLSFFSSGATGEPRRCVHPMSALVREGMHWAAQLADRRRVLRAVPCHHIYGFLFGVMLPARLGIPVLDVRAAPPPDVLARAEPGDLIVGHPGFFSVAAADADAALADAVWAVTSTGQCPDFVWGALTDLGLERMLEVYGTTECAGIGNRWAAADPFTLLPWWVVEPGRERLLRADADACVAADRWVWVDGRRFRVLGRLAGAVQVAGENVFPGRVRDVLVSHPAVADATVRPYGTGIALRLKAFVVPADPDADAAALRLELIPWLAERLRPAERPRRIDIGPALPQTPAGKPGDW
;
A
#
# COMPACT_ATOMS: atom_id res chain seq x y z
N MET A 1 -14.57 28.29 11.88
CA MET A 1 -14.86 27.42 10.70
C MET A 1 -14.47 28.21 9.46
N SER A 2 -13.44 27.76 8.77
CA SER A 2 -12.95 28.41 7.54
C SER A 2 -13.95 28.19 6.43
N LEU A 3 -14.22 29.23 5.62
CA LEU A 3 -15.14 29.23 4.44
C LEU A 3 -14.81 28.15 3.39
N ALA A 4 -13.62 27.55 3.44
CA ALA A 4 -13.20 26.46 2.55
C ALA A 4 -13.83 25.10 2.89
N THR A 5 -14.40 24.92 4.07
CA THR A 5 -14.94 23.62 4.53
C THR A 5 -16.39 23.40 4.08
N THR A 6 -17.06 24.42 3.57
CA THR A 6 -18.50 24.37 3.28
C THR A 6 -18.87 23.94 1.84
N LEU A 7 -17.88 23.77 0.95
CA LEU A 7 -18.14 23.54 -0.48
C LEU A 7 -18.00 22.08 -0.94
N PHE A 8 -17.61 21.13 -0.08
CA PHE A 8 -17.30 19.76 -0.51
C PHE A 8 -17.91 18.71 0.39
N ALA A 9 -18.51 17.68 -0.22
CA ALA A 9 -18.96 16.50 0.50
C ALA A 9 -17.77 15.90 1.27
N PRO A 10 -17.89 15.72 2.59
CA PRO A 10 -16.79 15.15 3.37
C PRO A 10 -16.52 13.72 2.93
N TRP A 11 -15.23 13.35 2.87
CA TRP A 11 -14.80 11.99 2.54
C TRP A 11 -15.25 10.96 3.59
N TRP A 12 -15.45 11.39 4.84
CA TRP A 12 -15.78 10.54 5.99
C TRP A 12 -17.26 10.19 6.10
N ARG A 13 -17.96 9.95 4.99
CA ARG A 13 -19.31 9.37 5.01
C ARG A 13 -19.25 7.89 5.45
N PRO A 14 -20.32 7.36 6.11
CA PRO A 14 -20.31 6.00 6.67
C PRO A 14 -19.85 4.91 5.69
N GLN A 15 -20.29 4.95 4.45
CA GLN A 15 -19.93 3.96 3.43
C GLN A 15 -18.44 3.96 3.08
N TRP A 16 -17.80 5.13 2.97
CA TRP A 16 -16.36 5.23 2.73
C TRP A 16 -15.56 4.78 3.95
N VAL A 17 -16.00 5.18 5.13
CA VAL A 17 -15.36 4.78 6.40
C VAL A 17 -15.43 3.27 6.61
N ARG A 18 -16.55 2.62 6.27
CA ARG A 18 -16.68 1.16 6.37
C ARG A 18 -15.68 0.42 5.48
N GLN A 19 -15.48 0.87 4.25
CA GLN A 19 -14.45 0.29 3.36
C GLN A 19 -13.05 0.44 3.95
N MET A 20 -12.72 1.62 4.47
CA MET A 20 -11.43 1.85 5.11
C MET A 20 -11.23 0.99 6.36
N LEU A 21 -12.26 0.84 7.19
CA LEU A 21 -12.22 -0.02 8.37
C LEU A 21 -12.04 -1.49 7.99
N ALA A 22 -12.79 -1.99 7.02
CA ALA A 22 -12.66 -3.36 6.56
C ALA A 22 -11.23 -3.67 6.07
N ASP A 23 -10.66 -2.78 5.27
CA ASP A 23 -9.29 -2.91 4.77
C ASP A 23 -8.25 -2.83 5.90
N LEU A 24 -8.44 -1.92 6.87
CA LEU A 24 -7.56 -1.78 8.02
C LEU A 24 -7.63 -3.02 8.94
N ILE A 25 -8.82 -3.49 9.25
CA ILE A 25 -9.03 -4.68 10.07
C ILE A 25 -8.42 -5.90 9.39
N ALA A 26 -8.60 -6.04 8.08
CA ALA A 26 -8.03 -7.12 7.31
C ALA A 26 -6.49 -7.10 7.32
N GLU A 27 -5.88 -5.92 7.27
CA GLU A 27 -4.42 -5.78 7.37
C GLU A 27 -3.91 -6.13 8.76
N GLU A 28 -4.55 -5.62 9.82
CA GLU A 28 -4.17 -5.94 11.19
C GLU A 28 -4.30 -7.44 11.50
N LEU A 29 -5.36 -8.09 11.01
CA LEU A 29 -5.52 -9.54 11.17
C LEU A 29 -4.45 -10.32 10.42
N ARG A 30 -4.07 -9.91 9.22
CA ARG A 30 -2.95 -10.54 8.50
C ARG A 30 -1.63 -10.41 9.26
N ARG A 31 -1.44 -9.30 9.97
CA ARG A 31 -0.27 -9.08 10.83
C ARG A 31 -0.31 -9.97 12.08
N LEU A 32 -1.48 -10.09 12.72
CA LEU A 32 -1.68 -10.87 13.95
C LEU A 32 -1.75 -12.38 13.68
N ARG A 33 -2.23 -12.78 12.50
CA ARG A 33 -2.40 -14.19 12.07
C ARG A 33 -1.65 -14.44 10.77
N PRO A 34 -0.31 -14.45 10.75
CA PRO A 34 0.46 -14.71 9.54
C PRO A 34 0.07 -16.09 8.97
N GLY A 35 -0.32 -16.14 7.70
CA GLY A 35 -0.76 -17.40 7.04
C GLY A 35 -2.21 -17.81 7.29
N GLY A 36 -2.94 -17.10 8.12
CA GLY A 36 -4.39 -17.29 8.28
C GLY A 36 -5.20 -16.90 7.05
N PRO A 37 -6.48 -17.31 6.97
CA PRO A 37 -7.36 -16.91 5.88
C PRO A 37 -7.56 -15.40 5.88
N ALA A 38 -7.65 -14.81 4.67
CA ALA A 38 -7.99 -13.41 4.55
C ALA A 38 -9.41 -13.17 5.08
N PRO A 39 -9.62 -12.19 5.98
CA PRO A 39 -10.94 -11.88 6.46
C PRO A 39 -11.80 -11.36 5.31
N HIS A 40 -13.04 -11.82 5.25
CA HIS A 40 -14.01 -11.39 4.26
C HIS A 40 -15.13 -10.61 4.94
N PHE A 41 -15.38 -9.41 4.45
CA PHE A 41 -16.51 -8.59 4.86
C PHE A 41 -17.52 -8.55 3.71
N ASP A 42 -18.77 -8.88 4.02
CA ASP A 42 -19.88 -8.73 3.06
C ASP A 42 -20.26 -7.25 2.93
N LEU A 43 -19.39 -6.50 2.22
CA LEU A 43 -19.61 -5.11 1.91
C LEU A 43 -20.00 -4.95 0.44
N PRO A 44 -20.81 -3.93 0.11
CA PRO A 44 -21.09 -3.62 -1.28
C PRO A 44 -19.81 -3.42 -2.09
N SER A 45 -19.69 -4.11 -3.21
CA SER A 45 -18.57 -3.91 -4.13
C SER A 45 -18.57 -2.51 -4.75
N THR A 46 -19.78 -1.92 -4.91
CA THR A 46 -19.94 -0.55 -5.40
C THR A 46 -20.21 0.40 -4.25
N VAL A 47 -19.42 1.45 -4.16
CA VAL A 47 -19.52 2.52 -3.15
C VAL A 47 -19.64 3.87 -3.88
N SER A 48 -20.59 4.69 -3.46
CA SER A 48 -20.76 6.07 -3.94
C SER A 48 -21.18 6.98 -2.79
N ASN A 49 -21.28 8.27 -3.06
CA ASN A 49 -21.78 9.23 -2.08
C ASN A 49 -23.23 8.97 -1.64
N GLU A 50 -24.00 8.26 -2.45
CA GLU A 50 -25.44 7.97 -2.25
C GLU A 50 -25.69 6.52 -1.85
N ALA A 51 -24.64 5.67 -1.89
CA ALA A 51 -24.79 4.25 -1.59
C ALA A 51 -25.22 4.02 -0.13
N GLU A 52 -26.17 3.12 0.06
CA GLU A 52 -26.52 2.61 1.38
C GLU A 52 -25.33 1.89 2.03
N PRO A 53 -25.20 1.94 3.36
CA PRO A 53 -24.05 1.35 4.03
C PRO A 53 -23.95 -0.19 3.92
N GLY A 54 -24.91 -0.89 3.35
CA GLY A 54 -24.93 -2.35 3.23
C GLY A 54 -25.20 -3.06 4.56
N ALA A 55 -25.11 -4.41 4.55
CA ALA A 55 -25.30 -5.23 5.73
C ALA A 55 -24.31 -4.90 6.85
N ASP A 56 -24.75 -5.05 8.10
CA ASP A 56 -23.90 -4.80 9.27
C ASP A 56 -23.16 -6.10 9.66
N ALA A 57 -21.83 -6.02 9.69
CA ALA A 57 -20.99 -7.15 10.09
C ALA A 57 -20.74 -7.12 11.61
N ASP A 58 -21.06 -8.21 12.28
CA ASP A 58 -20.61 -8.48 13.64
C ASP A 58 -19.18 -9.01 13.58
N LEU A 59 -18.23 -8.26 14.15
CA LEU A 59 -16.80 -8.55 14.04
C LEU A 59 -16.41 -9.85 14.77
N ASP A 60 -17.10 -10.22 15.85
CA ASP A 60 -16.84 -11.49 16.54
C ASP A 60 -17.28 -12.68 15.68
N VAL A 61 -18.45 -12.56 15.04
CA VAL A 61 -19.00 -13.63 14.21
C VAL A 61 -18.21 -13.80 12.92
N VAL A 62 -17.88 -12.70 12.27
CA VAL A 62 -17.18 -12.71 10.96
C VAL A 62 -15.72 -13.09 11.11
N LEU A 63 -15.05 -12.66 12.20
CA LEU A 63 -13.59 -12.72 12.31
C LEU A 63 -13.12 -13.68 13.42
N GLY A 64 -14.00 -14.09 14.34
CA GLY A 64 -13.64 -14.94 15.48
C GLY A 64 -12.52 -14.31 16.33
N LEU A 65 -12.65 -13.01 16.68
CA LEU A 65 -11.60 -12.27 17.36
C LEU A 65 -11.39 -12.71 18.80
N GLY A 66 -10.14 -12.93 19.19
CA GLY A 66 -9.73 -12.97 20.58
C GLY A 66 -9.72 -11.57 21.20
N SER A 67 -9.81 -11.49 22.54
CA SER A 67 -9.84 -10.20 23.24
C SER A 67 -8.60 -9.33 22.98
N ILE A 68 -7.43 -9.94 22.83
CA ILE A 68 -6.17 -9.25 22.54
C ILE A 68 -6.19 -8.69 21.11
N GLU A 69 -6.60 -9.51 20.14
CA GLU A 69 -6.72 -9.10 18.74
C GLU A 69 -7.72 -7.95 18.56
N LEU A 70 -8.85 -8.02 19.25
CA LEU A 70 -9.82 -6.94 19.25
C LEU A 70 -9.22 -5.64 19.80
N LEU A 71 -8.45 -5.73 20.88
CA LEU A 71 -7.79 -4.56 21.47
C LEU A 71 -6.76 -3.96 20.52
N ASP A 72 -5.94 -4.77 19.87
CA ASP A 72 -4.94 -4.32 18.90
C ASP A 72 -5.59 -3.62 17.69
N ILE A 73 -6.63 -4.24 17.13
CA ILE A 73 -7.37 -3.67 15.99
C ILE A 73 -8.07 -2.37 16.41
N ALA A 74 -8.77 -2.36 17.55
CA ALA A 74 -9.41 -1.15 18.05
C ALA A 74 -8.40 -0.03 18.33
N THR A 75 -7.20 -0.37 18.80
CA THR A 75 -6.10 0.59 18.99
C THR A 75 -5.63 1.16 17.65
N SER A 76 -5.43 0.34 16.63
CA SER A 76 -5.08 0.79 15.28
C SER A 76 -6.12 1.75 14.70
N VAL A 77 -7.40 1.43 14.83
CA VAL A 77 -8.51 2.30 14.41
C VAL A 77 -8.49 3.61 15.21
N CYS A 78 -8.36 3.51 16.54
CA CYS A 78 -8.31 4.67 17.43
C CYS A 78 -7.18 5.63 17.06
N VAL A 79 -5.98 5.11 16.85
CA VAL A 79 -4.80 5.93 16.50
C VAL A 79 -4.93 6.54 15.10
N ARG A 80 -5.44 5.78 14.13
CA ARG A 80 -5.62 6.25 12.76
C ARG A 80 -6.56 7.43 12.67
N PHE A 81 -7.70 7.35 13.35
CA PHE A 81 -8.78 8.33 13.24
C PHE A 81 -8.86 9.32 14.43
N GLY A 82 -7.94 9.21 15.39
CA GLY A 82 -7.85 10.14 16.52
C GLY A 82 -8.99 10.02 17.54
N LEU A 83 -9.64 8.84 17.67
CA LEU A 83 -10.83 8.65 18.52
C LEU A 83 -10.57 8.99 20.00
N HIS A 84 -9.35 8.72 20.49
CA HIS A 84 -8.92 8.99 21.87
C HIS A 84 -8.98 10.49 22.23
N ARG A 85 -8.85 11.39 21.26
CA ARG A 85 -8.92 12.85 21.48
C ARG A 85 -10.29 13.30 21.99
N HIS A 86 -11.33 12.48 21.73
CA HIS A 86 -12.72 12.81 22.06
C HIS A 86 -13.36 11.76 23.00
N GLY A 87 -12.56 10.82 23.54
CA GLY A 87 -13.04 9.77 24.43
C GLY A 87 -13.96 8.74 23.77
N LEU A 88 -13.89 8.61 22.45
CA LEU A 88 -14.72 7.69 21.65
C LEU A 88 -14.12 6.28 21.49
N ASP A 89 -12.86 6.10 21.90
CA ASP A 89 -12.10 4.84 21.81
C ASP A 89 -12.80 3.69 22.52
N ARG A 90 -13.39 3.91 23.71
CA ARG A 90 -14.06 2.89 24.52
C ARG A 90 -15.30 2.30 23.83
N ARG A 91 -15.90 3.03 22.89
CA ARG A 91 -17.08 2.57 22.15
C ARG A 91 -16.74 1.39 21.23
N LEU A 92 -15.53 1.35 20.68
CA LEU A 92 -15.08 0.24 19.82
C LEU A 92 -15.01 -1.09 20.57
N LEU A 93 -14.64 -1.07 21.85
CA LEU A 93 -14.54 -2.28 22.68
C LEU A 93 -15.89 -2.78 23.18
N LYS A 94 -16.88 -1.87 23.31
CA LYS A 94 -18.23 -2.21 23.76
C LYS A 94 -19.12 -2.75 22.65
N GLU A 95 -18.99 -2.16 21.48
CA GLU A 95 -19.85 -2.41 20.33
C GLU A 95 -19.01 -3.02 19.19
N ARG A 96 -19.23 -4.29 18.93
CA ARG A 96 -18.41 -5.07 17.97
C ARG A 96 -19.03 -5.16 16.58
N ARG A 97 -19.75 -4.10 16.18
CA ARG A 97 -20.39 -4.01 14.88
C ARG A 97 -19.66 -3.00 13.99
N LEU A 98 -19.33 -3.41 12.77
CA LEU A 98 -18.60 -2.58 11.81
C LEU A 98 -19.32 -1.24 11.56
N ARG A 99 -20.65 -1.26 11.50
CA ARG A 99 -21.47 -0.05 11.37
C ARG A 99 -21.23 0.92 12.52
N VAL A 100 -21.25 0.43 13.77
CA VAL A 100 -21.05 1.27 14.96
C VAL A 100 -19.62 1.84 15.00
N TRP A 101 -18.63 1.06 14.55
CA TRP A 101 -17.26 1.55 14.41
C TRP A 101 -17.19 2.67 13.38
N ALA A 102 -17.85 2.51 12.22
CA ALA A 102 -17.89 3.55 11.19
C ALA A 102 -18.60 4.83 11.67
N GLU A 103 -19.73 4.71 12.36
CA GLU A 103 -20.44 5.84 12.98
C GLU A 103 -19.57 6.56 14.00
N THR A 104 -18.81 5.81 14.82
CA THR A 104 -17.88 6.35 15.81
C THR A 104 -16.75 7.14 15.15
N VAL A 105 -16.18 6.63 14.04
CA VAL A 105 -15.19 7.36 13.25
C VAL A 105 -15.81 8.62 12.64
N VAL A 106 -17.00 8.53 12.06
CA VAL A 106 -17.71 9.68 11.49
C VAL A 106 -17.95 10.77 12.56
N GLU A 107 -18.36 10.37 13.77
CA GLU A 107 -18.53 11.28 14.89
C GLU A 107 -17.22 11.99 15.26
N ALA A 108 -16.13 11.23 15.40
CA ALA A 108 -14.82 11.80 15.69
C ALA A 108 -14.36 12.79 14.60
N ARG A 109 -14.58 12.44 13.31
CA ARG A 109 -14.22 13.32 12.19
C ARG A 109 -15.06 14.59 12.10
N ARG A 110 -16.31 14.55 12.59
CA ARG A 110 -17.14 15.76 12.73
C ARG A 110 -16.63 16.70 13.81
N LEU A 111 -16.05 16.14 14.86
CA LEU A 111 -15.48 16.92 15.97
C LEU A 111 -14.12 17.49 15.60
N ASP A 112 -13.27 16.70 14.95
CA ASP A 112 -11.91 17.08 14.55
C ASP A 112 -11.49 16.36 13.27
N ASP A 113 -11.41 17.08 12.17
CA ASP A 113 -10.88 16.62 10.87
C ASP A 113 -9.56 17.33 10.53
N SER A 114 -8.70 17.56 11.51
CA SER A 114 -7.44 18.29 11.33
C SER A 114 -6.34 17.46 10.68
N ASP A 115 -6.28 16.16 10.99
CA ASP A 115 -5.26 15.25 10.49
C ASP A 115 -5.78 13.83 10.28
N LEU A 116 -5.04 13.01 9.52
CA LEU A 116 -5.28 11.58 9.36
C LEU A 116 -3.93 10.84 9.40
N SER A 117 -3.89 9.68 10.08
CA SER A 117 -2.68 8.89 10.20
C SER A 117 -2.68 7.71 9.22
N PHE A 118 -1.51 7.46 8.63
CA PHE A 118 -1.22 6.27 7.85
C PHE A 118 -0.02 5.55 8.46
N PHE A 119 0.16 4.28 8.13
CA PHE A 119 1.26 3.48 8.66
C PHE A 119 2.13 2.97 7.53
N SER A 120 3.45 3.24 7.61
CA SER A 120 4.43 2.65 6.73
C SER A 120 4.97 1.35 7.33
N SER A 121 5.39 0.42 6.47
CA SER A 121 6.17 -0.74 6.90
C SER A 121 7.58 -0.27 7.30
N GLY A 122 7.80 0.09 8.57
CA GLY A 122 9.09 0.57 9.05
C GLY A 122 10.27 -0.36 8.68
N ALA A 123 11.48 0.20 8.53
CA ALA A 123 12.71 -0.56 8.24
C ALA A 123 13.02 -1.66 9.27
N THR A 124 12.57 -1.49 10.49
CA THR A 124 12.65 -2.46 11.59
C THR A 124 11.51 -3.48 11.61
N GLY A 125 10.56 -3.38 10.66
CA GLY A 125 9.36 -4.22 10.61
C GLY A 125 8.22 -3.74 11.50
N GLU A 126 8.45 -2.77 12.39
CA GLU A 126 7.38 -2.14 13.16
C GLU A 126 6.72 -1.03 12.34
N PRO A 127 5.36 -0.97 12.30
CA PRO A 127 4.63 0.06 11.56
C PRO A 127 4.96 1.45 12.11
N ARG A 128 5.48 2.33 11.24
CA ARG A 128 5.71 3.73 11.62
C ARG A 128 4.49 4.57 11.29
N ARG A 129 3.97 5.28 12.30
CA ARG A 129 2.86 6.22 12.14
C ARG A 129 3.31 7.49 11.41
N CYS A 130 2.62 7.83 10.34
CA CYS A 130 2.80 9.04 9.53
C CYS A 130 1.51 9.87 9.63
N VAL A 131 1.59 11.04 10.24
CA VAL A 131 0.44 11.94 10.44
C VAL A 131 0.44 12.98 9.32
N HIS A 132 -0.68 13.11 8.63
CA HIS A 132 -0.85 14.10 7.57
C HIS A 132 -1.91 15.13 7.96
N PRO A 133 -1.61 16.44 7.86
CA PRO A 133 -2.63 17.45 7.95
C PRO A 133 -3.72 17.20 6.90
N MET A 134 -4.98 17.27 7.28
CA MET A 134 -6.09 17.06 6.35
C MET A 134 -6.08 18.11 5.22
N SER A 135 -5.65 19.33 5.51
CA SER A 135 -5.46 20.38 4.50
C SER A 135 -4.53 19.96 3.36
N ALA A 136 -3.45 19.22 3.69
CA ALA A 136 -2.52 18.70 2.69
C ALA A 136 -3.14 17.58 1.84
N LEU A 137 -3.86 16.65 2.47
CA LEU A 137 -4.57 15.57 1.77
C LEU A 137 -5.68 16.13 0.87
N VAL A 138 -6.42 17.11 1.35
CA VAL A 138 -7.46 17.80 0.57
C VAL A 138 -6.85 18.51 -0.64
N ARG A 139 -5.73 19.24 -0.45
CA ARG A 139 -5.04 19.91 -1.56
C ARG A 139 -4.61 18.91 -2.63
N GLU A 140 -4.02 17.79 -2.22
CA GLU A 140 -3.61 16.73 -3.15
C GLU A 140 -4.82 16.08 -3.84
N GLY A 141 -5.87 15.77 -3.09
CA GLY A 141 -7.13 15.26 -3.65
C GLY A 141 -7.78 16.21 -4.66
N MET A 142 -7.72 17.53 -4.41
CA MET A 142 -8.18 18.55 -5.35
C MET A 142 -7.34 18.59 -6.63
N HIS A 143 -6.02 18.46 -6.50
CA HIS A 143 -5.11 18.43 -7.63
C HIS A 143 -5.42 17.24 -8.55
N TRP A 144 -5.62 16.06 -8.00
CA TRP A 144 -5.98 14.88 -8.77
C TRP A 144 -7.40 14.99 -9.35
N ALA A 145 -8.37 15.52 -8.60
CA ALA A 145 -9.72 15.73 -9.09
C ALA A 145 -9.77 16.69 -10.29
N ALA A 146 -8.90 17.70 -10.33
CA ALA A 146 -8.81 18.60 -11.48
C ALA A 146 -8.24 17.93 -12.73
N GLN A 147 -7.29 16.99 -12.57
CA GLN A 147 -6.69 16.27 -13.69
C GLN A 147 -7.53 15.09 -14.20
N LEU A 148 -8.43 14.57 -13.35
CA LEU A 148 -9.23 13.38 -13.60
C LEU A 148 -10.74 13.69 -13.59
N ALA A 149 -11.11 14.95 -13.86
CA ALA A 149 -12.47 15.46 -13.70
C ALA A 149 -13.51 14.81 -14.63
N ASP A 150 -13.07 14.27 -15.75
CA ASP A 150 -13.91 13.61 -16.77
C ASP A 150 -14.09 12.10 -16.51
N ARG A 151 -13.51 11.56 -15.42
CA ARG A 151 -13.70 10.16 -15.05
C ARG A 151 -15.12 9.94 -14.52
N ARG A 152 -15.66 8.76 -14.76
CA ARG A 152 -17.05 8.42 -14.45
C ARG A 152 -17.20 7.38 -13.34
N ARG A 153 -16.20 6.49 -13.18
CA ARG A 153 -16.17 5.42 -12.21
C ARG A 153 -14.72 5.07 -11.89
N VAL A 154 -14.46 4.66 -10.65
CA VAL A 154 -13.17 4.11 -10.24
C VAL A 154 -13.28 2.60 -10.11
N LEU A 155 -12.41 1.85 -10.79
CA LEU A 155 -12.16 0.43 -10.56
C LEU A 155 -10.96 0.30 -9.62
N ARG A 156 -11.24 -0.01 -8.34
CA ARG A 156 -10.23 0.01 -7.28
C ARG A 156 -9.62 -1.37 -7.07
N ALA A 157 -8.38 -1.56 -7.49
CA ALA A 157 -7.60 -2.77 -7.29
C ALA A 157 -6.58 -2.68 -6.13
N VAL A 158 -6.68 -1.65 -5.27
CA VAL A 158 -5.79 -1.44 -4.12
C VAL A 158 -6.58 -1.20 -2.84
N PRO A 159 -6.05 -1.56 -1.66
CA PRO A 159 -6.73 -1.28 -0.40
C PRO A 159 -6.73 0.22 -0.08
N CYS A 160 -7.83 0.73 0.49
CA CYS A 160 -8.02 2.15 0.77
C CYS A 160 -7.48 2.61 2.14
N HIS A 161 -6.93 1.72 2.96
CA HIS A 161 -6.28 2.10 4.20
C HIS A 161 -4.84 2.60 4.02
N HIS A 162 -4.21 2.41 2.85
CA HIS A 162 -2.95 3.07 2.48
C HIS A 162 -3.21 4.44 1.88
N ILE A 163 -2.24 5.37 2.01
CA ILE A 163 -2.42 6.75 1.56
C ILE A 163 -2.75 6.86 0.06
N TYR A 164 -2.11 6.05 -0.78
CA TYR A 164 -2.42 5.99 -2.22
C TYR A 164 -3.87 5.54 -2.48
N GLY A 165 -4.28 4.42 -1.87
CA GLY A 165 -5.64 3.92 -2.01
C GLY A 165 -6.68 4.85 -1.38
N PHE A 166 -6.34 5.58 -0.33
CA PHE A 166 -7.20 6.62 0.24
C PHE A 166 -7.40 7.80 -0.71
N LEU A 167 -6.31 8.32 -1.28
CA LEU A 167 -6.39 9.47 -2.18
C LEU A 167 -7.18 9.16 -3.46
N PHE A 168 -6.91 8.01 -4.11
CA PHE A 168 -7.53 7.66 -5.38
C PHE A 168 -8.79 6.78 -5.26
N GLY A 169 -8.96 6.05 -4.18
CA GLY A 169 -10.09 5.14 -3.97
C GLY A 169 -11.16 5.65 -3.00
N VAL A 170 -10.90 6.75 -2.28
CA VAL A 170 -11.86 7.37 -1.36
C VAL A 170 -12.01 8.87 -1.66
N MET A 171 -10.91 9.63 -1.54
CA MET A 171 -10.95 11.08 -1.61
C MET A 171 -11.33 11.60 -3.00
N LEU A 172 -10.67 11.09 -4.04
CA LEU A 172 -10.94 11.43 -5.43
C LEU A 172 -12.41 11.15 -5.83
N PRO A 173 -12.91 9.90 -5.68
CA PRO A 173 -14.29 9.61 -6.09
C PRO A 173 -15.33 10.32 -5.22
N ALA A 174 -15.12 10.47 -3.92
CA ALA A 174 -15.98 11.27 -3.05
C ALA A 174 -16.07 12.73 -3.52
N ARG A 175 -14.95 13.27 -3.99
CA ARG A 175 -14.86 14.63 -4.53
C ARG A 175 -15.54 14.81 -5.86
N LEU A 176 -15.34 13.87 -6.80
CA LEU A 176 -15.95 13.89 -8.12
C LEU A 176 -17.43 13.48 -8.10
N GLY A 177 -17.90 12.88 -7.00
CA GLY A 177 -19.27 12.35 -6.91
C GLY A 177 -19.47 11.08 -7.76
N ILE A 178 -18.38 10.35 -8.07
CA ILE A 178 -18.42 9.14 -8.90
C ILE A 178 -18.36 7.87 -8.06
N PRO A 179 -18.94 6.75 -8.53
CA PRO A 179 -18.90 5.49 -7.83
C PRO A 179 -17.51 4.83 -7.90
N VAL A 180 -17.23 4.00 -6.90
CA VAL A 180 -16.09 3.08 -6.86
C VAL A 180 -16.59 1.66 -6.90
N LEU A 181 -16.02 0.85 -7.79
CA LEU A 181 -16.17 -0.60 -7.79
C LEU A 181 -14.90 -1.22 -7.21
N ASP A 182 -15.02 -1.96 -6.12
CA ASP A 182 -13.92 -2.74 -5.56
C ASP A 182 -13.72 -4.00 -6.41
N VAL A 183 -12.61 -4.06 -7.12
CA VAL A 183 -12.29 -5.14 -8.07
C VAL A 183 -11.19 -6.08 -7.57
N ARG A 184 -10.75 -5.97 -6.32
CA ARG A 184 -9.64 -6.75 -5.76
C ARG A 184 -9.88 -8.26 -5.69
N ALA A 185 -11.15 -8.67 -5.65
CA ALA A 185 -11.53 -10.08 -5.67
C ALA A 185 -11.60 -10.68 -7.08
N ALA A 186 -11.60 -9.85 -8.12
CA ALA A 186 -11.65 -10.30 -9.50
C ALA A 186 -10.23 -10.59 -10.03
N PRO A 187 -10.07 -11.56 -10.92
CA PRO A 187 -8.83 -11.73 -11.68
C PRO A 187 -8.47 -10.44 -12.43
N PRO A 188 -7.19 -10.01 -12.42
CA PRO A 188 -6.80 -8.75 -13.06
C PRO A 188 -7.18 -8.63 -14.55
N PRO A 189 -7.10 -9.65 -15.40
CA PRO A 189 -7.55 -9.57 -16.79
C PRO A 189 -9.05 -9.28 -16.92
N ASP A 190 -9.87 -9.90 -16.05
CA ASP A 190 -11.32 -9.67 -16.04
C ASP A 190 -11.67 -8.22 -15.70
N VAL A 191 -10.83 -7.54 -14.92
CA VAL A 191 -11.02 -6.12 -14.60
C VAL A 191 -10.84 -5.27 -15.85
N LEU A 192 -9.82 -5.57 -16.68
CA LEU A 192 -9.63 -4.88 -17.96
C LEU A 192 -10.80 -5.13 -18.92
N ALA A 193 -11.24 -6.38 -19.02
CA ALA A 193 -12.35 -6.79 -19.91
C ALA A 193 -13.71 -6.14 -19.53
N ARG A 194 -13.89 -5.76 -18.27
CA ARG A 194 -15.12 -5.14 -17.74
C ARG A 194 -15.06 -3.61 -17.63
N ALA A 195 -13.92 -3.02 -18.02
CA ALA A 195 -13.77 -1.59 -18.00
C ALA A 195 -14.68 -0.93 -19.05
N GLU A 196 -15.33 0.15 -18.67
CA GLU A 196 -16.26 0.91 -19.47
C GLU A 196 -15.68 2.28 -19.84
N PRO A 197 -16.19 2.95 -20.89
CA PRO A 197 -15.72 4.27 -21.27
C PRO A 197 -15.81 5.29 -20.12
N GLY A 198 -14.68 5.93 -19.82
CA GLY A 198 -14.56 6.88 -18.73
C GLY A 198 -14.15 6.29 -17.38
N ASP A 199 -13.88 4.98 -17.31
CA ASP A 199 -13.35 4.35 -16.11
C ASP A 199 -11.91 4.80 -15.80
N LEU A 200 -11.61 4.83 -14.50
CA LEU A 200 -10.28 5.00 -13.94
C LEU A 200 -9.89 3.72 -13.18
N ILE A 201 -8.93 2.97 -13.69
CA ILE A 201 -8.41 1.79 -13.00
C ILE A 201 -7.31 2.23 -12.04
N VAL A 202 -7.52 2.03 -10.73
CA VAL A 202 -6.55 2.36 -9.68
C VAL A 202 -5.87 1.08 -9.22
N GLY A 203 -4.62 0.88 -9.65
CA GLY A 203 -3.86 -0.35 -9.41
C GLY A 203 -2.42 -0.10 -8.98
N HIS A 204 -1.62 -1.14 -8.98
CA HIS A 204 -0.17 -1.10 -8.76
C HIS A 204 0.54 -1.86 -9.90
N PRO A 205 1.86 -1.69 -10.09
CA PRO A 205 2.57 -2.27 -11.24
C PRO A 205 2.37 -3.78 -11.41
N GLY A 206 2.34 -4.53 -10.29
CA GLY A 206 2.12 -5.98 -10.31
C GLY A 206 0.71 -6.36 -10.77
N PHE A 207 -0.32 -5.61 -10.38
CA PHE A 207 -1.69 -5.80 -10.87
C PHE A 207 -1.74 -5.60 -12.39
N PHE A 208 -1.23 -4.47 -12.88
CA PHE A 208 -1.24 -4.15 -14.30
C PHE A 208 -0.41 -5.11 -15.14
N SER A 209 0.68 -5.63 -14.60
CA SER A 209 1.47 -6.63 -15.31
C SER A 209 0.73 -7.94 -15.52
N VAL A 210 0.04 -8.45 -14.50
CA VAL A 210 -0.79 -9.66 -14.63
C VAL A 210 -1.98 -9.37 -15.54
N ALA A 211 -2.64 -8.23 -15.35
CA ALA A 211 -3.78 -7.84 -16.17
C ALA A 211 -3.45 -7.77 -17.66
N ALA A 212 -2.29 -7.18 -18.01
CA ALA A 212 -1.87 -7.03 -19.40
C ALA A 212 -1.34 -8.33 -20.03
N ALA A 213 -0.71 -9.21 -19.23
CA ALA A 213 -0.15 -10.47 -19.76
C ALA A 213 -1.23 -11.47 -20.20
N ASP A 214 -2.36 -11.49 -19.50
CA ASP A 214 -3.43 -12.47 -19.69
C ASP A 214 -4.72 -11.85 -20.28
N ALA A 215 -4.65 -10.61 -20.81
CA ALA A 215 -5.80 -9.96 -21.41
C ALA A 215 -6.10 -10.51 -22.82
N ASP A 216 -7.31 -11.00 -23.00
CA ASP A 216 -7.79 -11.58 -24.28
C ASP A 216 -8.51 -10.56 -25.18
N ALA A 217 -8.78 -9.34 -24.66
CA ALA A 217 -9.56 -8.33 -25.38
C ALA A 217 -8.99 -6.92 -25.18
N ALA A 218 -9.21 -6.06 -26.16
CA ALA A 218 -8.88 -4.64 -26.07
C ALA A 218 -9.75 -3.95 -25.02
N LEU A 219 -9.19 -2.93 -24.38
CA LEU A 219 -9.91 -2.03 -23.47
C LEU A 219 -10.97 -1.21 -24.22
N ALA A 220 -12.02 -0.83 -23.52
CA ALA A 220 -12.95 0.16 -24.02
C ALA A 220 -12.27 1.54 -24.20
N ASP A 221 -12.84 2.38 -25.06
CA ASP A 221 -12.35 3.73 -25.29
C ASP A 221 -12.37 4.56 -23.99
N ALA A 222 -11.50 5.56 -23.90
CA ALA A 222 -11.44 6.50 -22.79
C ALA A 222 -11.22 5.88 -21.39
N VAL A 223 -10.65 4.66 -21.31
CA VAL A 223 -10.19 4.06 -20.05
C VAL A 223 -8.82 4.61 -19.69
N TRP A 224 -8.68 5.09 -18.45
CA TRP A 224 -7.42 5.55 -17.90
C TRP A 224 -6.98 4.69 -16.71
N ALA A 225 -5.70 4.74 -16.41
CA ALA A 225 -5.13 4.04 -15.25
C ALA A 225 -4.33 4.98 -14.36
N VAL A 226 -4.30 4.67 -13.06
CA VAL A 226 -3.36 5.26 -12.10
C VAL A 226 -2.59 4.14 -11.44
N THR A 227 -1.27 4.30 -11.36
CA THR A 227 -0.36 3.37 -10.69
C THR A 227 0.54 4.09 -9.69
N SER A 228 0.92 3.40 -8.63
CA SER A 228 1.85 3.87 -7.60
C SER A 228 2.40 2.67 -6.83
N THR A 229 3.05 2.92 -5.67
CA THR A 229 3.65 1.94 -4.74
C THR A 229 4.98 1.34 -5.20
N GLY A 230 5.32 1.47 -6.45
CA GLY A 230 6.57 1.04 -7.07
C GLY A 230 6.69 1.61 -8.47
N GLN A 231 7.89 1.60 -9.03
CA GLN A 231 8.10 2.03 -10.40
C GLN A 231 7.43 1.07 -11.36
N CYS A 232 6.59 1.58 -12.25
CA CYS A 232 5.94 0.78 -13.28
C CYS A 232 6.94 0.47 -14.41
N PRO A 233 7.20 -0.81 -14.73
CA PRO A 233 8.12 -1.17 -15.79
C PRO A 233 7.62 -0.74 -17.18
N ASP A 234 8.54 -0.34 -18.06
CA ASP A 234 8.22 0.16 -19.40
C ASP A 234 7.39 -0.83 -20.23
N PHE A 235 7.66 -2.14 -20.08
CA PHE A 235 6.90 -3.16 -20.81
C PHE A 235 5.42 -3.22 -20.39
N VAL A 236 5.10 -2.87 -19.13
CA VAL A 236 3.70 -2.80 -18.65
C VAL A 236 2.99 -1.62 -19.31
N TRP A 237 3.67 -0.47 -19.43
CA TRP A 237 3.16 0.68 -20.15
C TRP A 237 2.84 0.32 -21.61
N GLY A 238 3.81 -0.32 -22.31
CA GLY A 238 3.65 -0.76 -23.68
C GLY A 238 2.46 -1.70 -23.85
N ALA A 239 2.40 -2.78 -23.06
CA ALA A 239 1.34 -3.76 -23.14
C ALA A 239 -0.07 -3.17 -22.88
N LEU A 240 -0.22 -2.27 -21.91
CA LEU A 240 -1.50 -1.58 -21.67
C LEU A 240 -1.88 -0.63 -22.82
N THR A 241 -0.90 0.05 -23.42
CA THR A 241 -1.12 0.90 -24.60
C THR A 241 -1.58 0.06 -25.79
N ASP A 242 -0.94 -1.08 -26.02
CA ASP A 242 -1.30 -2.02 -27.10
C ASP A 242 -2.72 -2.58 -26.92
N LEU A 243 -3.17 -2.73 -25.65
CA LEU A 243 -4.55 -3.10 -25.31
C LEU A 243 -5.56 -1.95 -25.45
N GLY A 244 -5.12 -0.72 -25.76
CA GLY A 244 -6.01 0.42 -25.96
C GLY A 244 -6.17 1.34 -24.74
N LEU A 245 -5.34 1.20 -23.70
CA LEU A 245 -5.35 2.15 -22.58
C LEU A 245 -5.03 3.56 -23.10
N GLU A 246 -5.96 4.49 -22.93
CA GLU A 246 -5.79 5.85 -23.47
C GLU A 246 -4.72 6.64 -22.73
N ARG A 247 -4.70 6.58 -21.39
CA ARG A 247 -3.72 7.29 -20.56
C ARG A 247 -3.39 6.53 -19.28
N MET A 248 -2.15 6.66 -18.83
CA MET A 248 -1.71 6.15 -17.55
C MET A 248 -1.00 7.26 -16.77
N LEU A 249 -1.38 7.41 -15.50
CA LEU A 249 -0.74 8.30 -14.54
C LEU A 249 0.09 7.44 -13.57
N GLU A 250 1.38 7.65 -13.50
CA GLU A 250 2.20 7.10 -12.44
C GLU A 250 2.49 8.17 -11.39
N VAL A 251 2.11 7.87 -10.14
CA VAL A 251 2.34 8.76 -8.99
C VAL A 251 3.47 8.19 -8.15
N TYR A 252 4.50 9.00 -7.96
CA TYR A 252 5.58 8.73 -7.03
C TYR A 252 5.30 9.43 -5.69
N GLY A 253 5.39 8.68 -4.61
CA GLY A 253 5.19 9.17 -3.26
C GLY A 253 5.60 8.14 -2.21
N THR A 254 5.55 8.55 -0.96
CA THR A 254 5.81 7.69 0.20
C THR A 254 4.70 7.86 1.24
N THR A 255 4.60 6.93 2.18
CA THR A 255 3.62 7.08 3.27
C THR A 255 3.89 8.32 4.09
N GLU A 256 5.16 8.72 4.24
CA GLU A 256 5.60 9.89 5.02
C GLU A 256 5.29 11.21 4.35
N CYS A 257 5.37 11.27 3.02
CA CYS A 257 5.28 12.51 2.25
C CYS A 257 3.96 12.69 1.52
N ALA A 258 3.18 11.62 1.34
CA ALA A 258 2.11 11.51 0.34
C ALA A 258 2.66 11.62 -1.10
N GLY A 259 1.95 12.21 -2.04
CA GLY A 259 2.43 12.41 -3.40
C GLY A 259 3.59 13.39 -3.48
N ILE A 260 4.65 12.98 -4.17
CA ILE A 260 5.86 13.79 -4.41
C ILE A 260 5.90 14.27 -5.84
N GLY A 261 5.66 13.38 -6.79
CA GLY A 261 5.71 13.69 -8.22
C GLY A 261 4.85 12.75 -9.04
N ASN A 262 4.67 13.08 -10.29
CA ASN A 262 3.93 12.25 -11.24
C ASN A 262 4.52 12.30 -12.64
N ARG A 263 4.20 11.29 -13.47
CA ARG A 263 4.48 11.24 -14.90
C ARG A 263 3.33 10.60 -15.68
N TRP A 264 3.24 10.92 -16.97
CA TRP A 264 2.20 10.43 -17.88
C TRP A 264 2.73 9.51 -18.99
N ALA A 265 4.02 9.31 -19.06
CA ALA A 265 4.67 8.37 -19.96
C ALA A 265 5.87 7.69 -19.28
N ALA A 266 6.15 6.45 -19.65
CA ALA A 266 7.24 5.66 -19.08
C ALA A 266 8.62 6.34 -19.22
N ALA A 267 8.89 6.94 -20.37
CA ALA A 267 10.17 7.62 -20.67
C ALA A 267 10.35 8.95 -19.91
N ASP A 268 9.26 9.56 -19.43
CA ASP A 268 9.32 10.86 -18.78
C ASP A 268 9.96 10.79 -17.39
N PRO A 269 10.69 11.84 -16.98
CA PRO A 269 11.02 12.03 -15.58
C PRO A 269 9.75 12.38 -14.80
N PHE A 270 9.74 12.10 -13.51
CA PHE A 270 8.68 12.58 -12.63
C PHE A 270 8.72 14.10 -12.53
N THR A 271 7.57 14.74 -12.64
CA THR A 271 7.39 16.17 -12.35
C THR A 271 6.97 16.33 -10.90
N LEU A 272 7.72 17.16 -10.16
CA LEU A 272 7.43 17.48 -8.76
C LEU A 272 6.07 18.15 -8.62
N LEU A 273 5.24 17.67 -7.67
CA LEU A 273 3.93 18.27 -7.42
C LEU A 273 4.04 19.72 -6.96
N PRO A 274 3.05 20.58 -7.25
CA PRO A 274 3.19 22.03 -7.15
C PRO A 274 3.60 22.58 -5.78
N TRP A 275 3.22 21.89 -4.70
CA TRP A 275 3.48 22.32 -3.33
C TRP A 275 4.83 21.93 -2.77
N TRP A 276 5.63 21.16 -3.50
CA TRP A 276 6.96 20.79 -3.09
C TRP A 276 8.01 21.77 -3.61
N VAL A 277 8.95 22.11 -2.73
CA VAL A 277 10.13 22.90 -3.04
C VAL A 277 11.37 22.10 -2.65
N VAL A 278 12.36 22.07 -3.52
CA VAL A 278 13.66 21.42 -3.24
C VAL A 278 14.50 22.34 -2.37
N GLU A 279 15.01 21.86 -1.24
CA GLU A 279 15.95 22.61 -0.42
C GLU A 279 17.31 22.68 -1.13
N PRO A 280 17.85 23.89 -1.40
CA PRO A 280 19.13 24.02 -2.11
C PRO A 280 20.27 23.30 -1.38
N GLY A 281 21.02 22.45 -2.10
CA GLY A 281 22.18 21.73 -1.56
C GLY A 281 21.84 20.57 -0.62
N ARG A 282 20.55 20.21 -0.46
CA ARG A 282 20.10 19.07 0.34
C ARG A 282 19.07 18.25 -0.44
N GLU A 283 19.11 16.92 -0.26
CA GLU A 283 18.11 16.00 -0.84
C GLU A 283 16.84 15.99 0.03
N ARG A 284 16.28 17.19 0.31
CA ARG A 284 15.08 17.35 1.14
C ARG A 284 14.03 18.14 0.38
N LEU A 285 12.79 17.74 0.55
CA LEU A 285 11.65 18.47 0.04
C LEU A 285 11.00 19.24 1.18
N LEU A 286 10.73 20.49 0.92
CA LEU A 286 10.05 21.40 1.83
C LEU A 286 8.61 21.61 1.37
N ARG A 287 7.72 21.74 2.34
CA ARG A 287 6.30 22.06 2.15
C ARG A 287 5.87 22.99 3.27
N ALA A 288 5.10 24.03 2.94
CA ALA A 288 4.72 25.08 3.91
C ALA A 288 3.85 24.58 5.07
N ASP A 289 3.14 23.46 4.89
CA ASP A 289 2.14 22.93 5.82
C ASP A 289 2.56 21.62 6.51
N ALA A 290 3.80 21.22 6.39
CA ALA A 290 4.33 20.05 7.07
C ALA A 290 5.85 20.12 7.23
N ASP A 291 6.36 19.25 8.09
CA ASP A 291 7.80 19.08 8.25
C ASP A 291 8.47 18.69 6.91
N ALA A 292 9.75 19.01 6.82
CA ALA A 292 10.54 18.63 5.65
C ALA A 292 10.48 17.12 5.41
N CYS A 293 10.14 16.73 4.19
CA CYS A 293 10.18 15.34 3.79
C CYS A 293 11.59 14.98 3.33
N VAL A 294 12.16 13.94 3.92
CA VAL A 294 13.38 13.29 3.44
C VAL A 294 12.95 12.04 2.70
N ALA A 295 13.16 12.01 1.39
CA ALA A 295 12.89 10.80 0.64
C ALA A 295 13.86 9.69 1.02
N ALA A 296 13.33 8.48 1.16
CA ALA A 296 14.15 7.29 1.36
C ALA A 296 14.78 6.76 0.06
N ASP A 297 14.59 7.47 -1.04
CA ASP A 297 15.03 7.08 -2.37
C ASP A 297 16.09 8.05 -2.92
N ARG A 298 16.99 7.54 -3.75
CA ARG A 298 17.95 8.35 -4.49
C ARG A 298 17.29 8.91 -5.75
N TRP A 299 17.44 10.21 -5.94
CA TRP A 299 16.95 10.91 -7.12
C TRP A 299 18.10 11.46 -7.96
N VAL A 300 17.87 11.53 -9.27
CA VAL A 300 18.66 12.34 -10.19
C VAL A 300 17.77 13.44 -10.75
N TRP A 301 18.13 14.67 -10.48
CA TRP A 301 17.43 15.84 -11.00
C TRP A 301 17.77 16.06 -12.46
N VAL A 302 16.74 16.21 -13.29
CA VAL A 302 16.85 16.59 -14.70
C VAL A 302 16.88 18.11 -14.80
N ASP A 303 16.07 18.77 -13.97
CA ASP A 303 16.03 20.23 -13.78
C ASP A 303 15.46 20.56 -12.40
N GLY A 304 15.12 21.83 -12.13
CA GLY A 304 14.63 22.27 -10.81
C GLY A 304 13.30 21.68 -10.37
N ARG A 305 12.59 20.95 -11.25
CA ARG A 305 11.28 20.35 -10.94
C ARG A 305 11.08 18.93 -11.46
N ARG A 306 11.99 18.41 -12.28
CA ARG A 306 11.88 17.05 -12.83
C ARG A 306 13.02 16.17 -12.35
N PHE A 307 12.69 14.94 -11.97
CA PHE A 307 13.64 13.99 -11.40
C PHE A 307 13.36 12.55 -11.85
N ARG A 308 14.37 11.70 -11.76
CA ARG A 308 14.29 10.25 -11.93
C ARG A 308 14.61 9.57 -10.61
N VAL A 309 13.87 8.52 -10.28
CA VAL A 309 14.10 7.69 -9.09
C VAL A 309 15.08 6.59 -9.47
N LEU A 310 16.21 6.51 -8.76
CA LEU A 310 17.25 5.49 -9.01
C LEU A 310 17.12 4.26 -8.10
N GLY A 311 16.30 4.32 -7.05
CA GLY A 311 16.14 3.24 -6.06
C GLY A 311 16.35 3.74 -4.62
N ARG A 312 16.19 2.84 -3.64
CA ARG A 312 16.18 3.21 -2.23
C ARG A 312 17.54 3.37 -1.59
N LEU A 313 17.66 4.36 -0.68
CA LEU A 313 18.85 4.62 0.13
C LEU A 313 19.05 3.58 1.24
N ALA A 314 18.01 2.94 1.76
CA ALA A 314 18.02 2.16 3.01
C ALA A 314 17.77 0.66 2.85
N GLY A 315 18.28 0.00 1.80
CA GLY A 315 18.26 -1.47 1.71
C GLY A 315 16.87 -2.14 1.64
N ALA A 316 15.78 -1.39 1.66
CA ALA A 316 14.46 -1.93 1.39
C ALA A 316 14.30 -2.24 -0.10
N VAL A 317 13.64 -3.35 -0.41
CA VAL A 317 13.33 -3.75 -1.78
C VAL A 317 11.82 -3.86 -1.97
N GLN A 318 11.34 -3.52 -3.15
CA GLN A 318 9.94 -3.66 -3.49
C GLN A 318 9.67 -5.08 -4.00
N VAL A 319 8.88 -5.85 -3.26
CA VAL A 319 8.45 -7.19 -3.65
C VAL A 319 6.92 -7.18 -3.77
N ALA A 320 6.41 -7.44 -4.97
CA ALA A 320 4.96 -7.45 -5.25
C ALA A 320 4.21 -6.19 -4.75
N GLY A 321 4.83 -5.01 -4.86
CA GLY A 321 4.25 -3.74 -4.42
C GLY A 321 4.43 -3.43 -2.92
N GLU A 322 5.01 -4.36 -2.14
CA GLU A 322 5.30 -4.16 -0.72
C GLU A 322 6.77 -3.84 -0.47
N ASN A 323 7.02 -2.96 0.51
CA ASN A 323 8.38 -2.72 1.00
C ASN A 323 8.84 -3.88 1.89
N VAL A 324 9.87 -4.55 1.46
CA VAL A 324 10.49 -5.67 2.17
C VAL A 324 11.92 -5.30 2.55
N PHE A 325 12.30 -5.60 3.78
CA PHE A 325 13.63 -5.36 4.33
C PHE A 325 14.38 -6.68 4.45
N PRO A 326 15.36 -6.99 3.57
CA PRO A 326 16.12 -8.23 3.63
C PRO A 326 16.81 -8.47 4.99
N GLY A 327 17.22 -7.38 5.67
CA GLY A 327 17.81 -7.45 7.02
C GLY A 327 16.83 -8.05 8.05
N ARG A 328 15.57 -7.61 8.05
CA ARG A 328 14.55 -8.17 8.95
C ARG A 328 14.29 -9.65 8.67
N VAL A 329 14.22 -10.02 7.38
CA VAL A 329 14.04 -11.44 6.99
C VAL A 329 15.22 -12.30 7.47
N ARG A 330 16.44 -11.76 7.38
CA ARG A 330 17.63 -12.39 7.94
C ARG A 330 17.49 -12.60 9.46
N ASP A 331 17.08 -11.58 10.19
CA ASP A 331 16.96 -11.66 11.66
C ASP A 331 15.92 -12.72 12.07
N VAL A 332 14.83 -12.86 11.33
CA VAL A 332 13.86 -13.94 11.54
C VAL A 332 14.45 -15.31 11.25
N LEU A 333 15.26 -15.46 10.19
CA LEU A 333 15.97 -16.72 9.92
C LEU A 333 16.95 -17.08 11.05
N VAL A 334 17.77 -16.13 11.50
CA VAL A 334 18.75 -16.33 12.55
C VAL A 334 18.11 -16.58 13.92
N SER A 335 16.86 -16.17 14.12
CA SER A 335 16.11 -16.49 15.35
C SER A 335 15.67 -17.96 15.45
N HIS A 336 15.82 -18.75 14.37
CA HIS A 336 15.55 -20.19 14.39
C HIS A 336 16.69 -20.94 15.07
N PRO A 337 16.41 -21.86 16.02
CA PRO A 337 17.46 -22.54 16.80
C PRO A 337 18.47 -23.33 15.95
N ALA A 338 18.05 -23.87 14.81
CA ALA A 338 18.90 -24.64 13.90
C ALA A 338 19.68 -23.77 12.89
N VAL A 339 19.64 -22.43 13.01
CA VAL A 339 20.32 -21.50 12.10
C VAL A 339 21.43 -20.75 12.84
N ALA A 340 22.67 -20.90 12.41
CA ALA A 340 23.81 -20.16 12.94
C ALA A 340 23.96 -18.78 12.33
N ASP A 341 23.78 -18.66 11.02
CA ASP A 341 23.81 -17.38 10.29
C ASP A 341 22.99 -17.46 9.00
N ALA A 342 22.63 -16.30 8.46
CA ALA A 342 21.91 -16.21 7.20
C ALA A 342 22.24 -14.92 6.45
N THR A 343 22.07 -14.93 5.15
CA THR A 343 22.02 -13.71 4.34
C THR A 343 20.81 -13.74 3.41
N VAL A 344 20.22 -12.58 3.18
CA VAL A 344 19.01 -12.44 2.34
C VAL A 344 19.26 -11.37 1.30
N ARG A 345 18.90 -11.67 0.06
CA ARG A 345 19.08 -10.73 -1.06
C ARG A 345 17.89 -10.76 -2.00
N PRO A 346 17.62 -9.63 -2.67
CA PRO A 346 16.72 -9.64 -3.80
C PRO A 346 17.33 -10.41 -4.98
N TYR A 347 16.48 -11.07 -5.76
CA TYR A 347 16.83 -11.64 -7.06
C TYR A 347 15.67 -11.45 -8.04
N GLY A 348 15.96 -11.45 -9.34
CA GLY A 348 15.03 -11.01 -10.36
C GLY A 348 14.96 -9.49 -10.48
N THR A 349 14.14 -8.99 -11.37
CA THR A 349 13.99 -7.55 -11.65
C THR A 349 12.52 -7.15 -11.77
N GLY A 350 12.22 -5.89 -11.49
CA GLY A 350 10.87 -5.34 -11.62
C GLY A 350 9.85 -6.12 -10.81
N ILE A 351 8.74 -6.50 -11.42
CA ILE A 351 7.64 -7.24 -10.77
C ILE A 351 8.01 -8.71 -10.44
N ALA A 352 9.01 -9.27 -11.11
CA ALA A 352 9.53 -10.60 -10.82
C ALA A 352 10.53 -10.61 -9.67
N LEU A 353 10.83 -9.44 -9.08
CA LEU A 353 11.73 -9.34 -7.93
C LEU A 353 11.18 -10.12 -6.75
N ARG A 354 12.01 -10.99 -6.20
CA ARG A 354 11.71 -11.82 -5.02
C ARG A 354 12.92 -11.82 -4.11
N LEU A 355 12.79 -12.44 -2.93
CA LEU A 355 13.91 -12.70 -2.05
C LEU A 355 14.45 -14.12 -2.22
N LYS A 356 15.77 -14.25 -2.13
CA LYS A 356 16.49 -15.51 -1.88
C LYS A 356 17.22 -15.41 -0.56
N ALA A 357 17.37 -16.53 0.14
CA ALA A 357 18.11 -16.65 1.37
C ALA A 357 19.20 -17.69 1.25
N PHE A 358 20.35 -17.45 1.87
CA PHE A 358 21.35 -18.45 2.13
C PHE A 358 21.45 -18.63 3.64
N VAL A 359 21.41 -19.88 4.11
CA VAL A 359 21.36 -20.24 5.53
C VAL A 359 22.56 -21.12 5.87
N VAL A 360 23.20 -20.80 6.98
CA VAL A 360 24.25 -21.63 7.60
C VAL A 360 23.60 -22.35 8.78
N PRO A 361 23.54 -23.69 8.79
CA PRO A 361 22.97 -24.43 9.89
C PRO A 361 23.83 -24.32 11.15
N ALA A 362 23.19 -24.41 12.33
CA ALA A 362 23.88 -24.42 13.62
C ALA A 362 24.66 -25.74 13.84
N ASP A 363 24.12 -26.85 13.32
CA ASP A 363 24.82 -28.13 13.28
C ASP A 363 25.40 -28.31 11.85
N PRO A 364 26.71 -28.42 11.70
CA PRO A 364 27.36 -28.62 10.40
C PRO A 364 26.92 -29.89 9.66
N ASP A 365 26.47 -30.89 10.40
CA ASP A 365 26.04 -32.19 9.87
C ASP A 365 24.51 -32.24 9.62
N ALA A 366 23.79 -31.12 9.79
CA ALA A 366 22.35 -31.04 9.57
C ALA A 366 21.96 -31.39 8.12
N ASP A 367 20.89 -32.16 7.97
CA ASP A 367 20.30 -32.41 6.65
C ASP A 367 19.70 -31.11 6.09
N ALA A 368 20.30 -30.60 5.03
CA ALA A 368 19.87 -29.37 4.37
C ALA A 368 18.43 -29.45 3.83
N ALA A 369 17.97 -30.63 3.40
CA ALA A 369 16.61 -30.80 2.92
C ALA A 369 15.61 -30.76 4.08
N ALA A 370 15.92 -31.43 5.17
CA ALA A 370 15.08 -31.40 6.39
C ALA A 370 15.00 -29.99 6.98
N LEU A 371 16.13 -29.30 7.13
CA LEU A 371 16.15 -27.91 7.63
C LEU A 371 15.34 -26.96 6.75
N ARG A 372 15.45 -27.11 5.42
CA ARG A 372 14.63 -26.28 4.50
C ARG A 372 13.13 -26.50 4.72
N LEU A 373 12.69 -27.73 4.91
CA LEU A 373 11.28 -28.06 5.17
C LEU A 373 10.81 -27.49 6.51
N GLU A 374 11.67 -27.43 7.52
CA GLU A 374 11.38 -26.84 8.82
C GLU A 374 11.30 -25.32 8.78
N LEU A 375 12.16 -24.66 7.99
CA LEU A 375 12.17 -23.21 7.84
C LEU A 375 10.93 -22.65 7.11
N ILE A 376 10.33 -23.40 6.20
CA ILE A 376 9.16 -22.93 5.43
C ILE A 376 7.98 -22.55 6.35
N PRO A 377 7.47 -23.44 7.23
CA PRO A 377 6.40 -23.07 8.15
C PRO A 377 6.85 -22.01 9.16
N TRP A 378 8.09 -22.07 9.68
CA TRP A 378 8.64 -21.07 10.58
C TRP A 378 8.55 -19.65 10.01
N LEU A 379 8.97 -19.48 8.75
CA LEU A 379 8.88 -18.21 8.04
C LEU A 379 7.44 -17.83 7.72
N ALA A 380 6.58 -18.82 7.43
CA ALA A 380 5.18 -18.55 7.12
C ALA A 380 4.38 -18.00 8.30
N GLU A 381 4.77 -18.36 9.52
CA GLU A 381 4.18 -17.86 10.76
C GLU A 381 4.65 -16.45 11.14
N ARG A 382 5.83 -16.02 10.66
CA ARG A 382 6.52 -14.80 11.14
C ARG A 382 6.69 -13.73 10.10
N LEU A 383 6.56 -14.06 8.82
CA LEU A 383 6.77 -13.17 7.68
C LEU A 383 5.52 -13.07 6.81
N ARG A 384 5.27 -11.86 6.31
CA ARG A 384 4.25 -11.63 5.30
C ARG A 384 4.61 -12.34 3.99
N PRO A 385 3.66 -12.68 3.12
CA PRO A 385 3.92 -13.39 1.86
C PRO A 385 5.00 -12.76 0.98
N ALA A 386 5.06 -11.42 0.91
CA ALA A 386 6.06 -10.70 0.13
C ALA A 386 7.49 -10.77 0.74
N GLU A 387 7.59 -10.97 2.05
CA GLU A 387 8.87 -11.09 2.78
C GLU A 387 9.48 -12.49 2.70
N ARG A 388 8.69 -13.51 2.36
CA ARG A 388 9.14 -14.91 2.37
C ARG A 388 10.10 -15.18 1.21
N PRO A 389 11.33 -15.65 1.48
CA PRO A 389 12.25 -16.04 0.42
C PRO A 389 11.63 -17.14 -0.45
N ARG A 390 11.68 -16.95 -1.76
CA ARG A 390 11.22 -17.96 -2.73
C ARG A 390 12.26 -19.05 -2.98
N ARG A 391 13.50 -18.76 -2.63
CA ARG A 391 14.61 -19.70 -2.70
C ARG A 391 15.38 -19.65 -1.40
N ILE A 392 15.66 -20.83 -0.81
CA ILE A 392 16.47 -21.00 0.39
C ILE A 392 17.56 -22.00 0.04
N ASP A 393 18.78 -21.52 -0.01
CA ASP A 393 19.97 -22.34 -0.17
C ASP A 393 20.62 -22.54 1.20
N ILE A 394 21.21 -23.72 1.43
CA ILE A 394 21.82 -24.08 2.69
C ILE A 394 23.22 -24.57 2.41
N GLY A 395 24.18 -24.10 3.20
CA GLY A 395 25.57 -24.49 3.06
C GLY A 395 26.39 -24.18 4.31
N PRO A 396 27.65 -24.68 4.39
CA PRO A 396 28.47 -24.65 5.59
C PRO A 396 28.98 -23.25 5.97
N ALA A 397 28.95 -22.29 5.05
CA ALA A 397 29.40 -20.93 5.28
C ALA A 397 28.69 -19.96 4.34
N LEU A 398 28.55 -18.69 4.74
CA LEU A 398 27.99 -17.65 3.88
C LEU A 398 28.84 -17.47 2.60
N PRO A 399 28.18 -17.28 1.43
CA PRO A 399 28.89 -17.05 0.18
C PRO A 399 29.79 -15.81 0.24
N GLN A 400 31.04 -15.97 -0.16
CA GLN A 400 32.03 -14.90 -0.21
C GLN A 400 32.69 -14.84 -1.60
N THR A 401 33.07 -13.63 -2.02
CA THR A 401 33.95 -13.44 -3.18
C THR A 401 35.38 -13.84 -2.83
N PRO A 402 36.26 -14.05 -3.82
CA PRO A 402 37.69 -14.30 -3.55
C PRO A 402 38.40 -13.23 -2.69
N ALA A 403 37.81 -12.01 -2.65
CA ALA A 403 38.33 -10.91 -1.82
C ALA A 403 37.68 -10.85 -0.42
N GLY A 404 36.97 -11.90 0.01
CA GLY A 404 36.36 -11.99 1.35
C GLY A 404 35.10 -11.10 1.54
N LYS A 405 34.60 -10.46 0.47
CA LYS A 405 33.36 -9.69 0.53
C LYS A 405 32.15 -10.62 0.34
N PRO A 406 30.95 -10.23 0.85
CA PRO A 406 29.74 -11.02 0.62
C PRO A 406 29.52 -11.31 -0.86
N GLY A 407 29.54 -12.59 -1.25
CA GLY A 407 29.32 -13.09 -2.60
C GLY A 407 27.85 -13.19 -2.96
N ASP A 408 27.58 -13.43 -4.23
CA ASP A 408 26.27 -13.88 -4.70
C ASP A 408 26.28 -15.41 -4.87
N TRP A 409 25.08 -16.07 -4.90
CA TRP A 409 24.94 -17.52 -5.02
C TRP A 409 23.82 -17.92 -5.95
#